data_875d084d791126441452109f7ceb5832
#
_entry.id   875d084d791126441452109f7ceb5832
#
_cell.length_a   1.000
_cell.length_b   1.000
_cell.length_c   1.000
_cell.angle_alpha   90.00
_cell.angle_beta   90.00
_cell.angle_gamma   90.00
#
_symmetry.space_group_name_H-M   'P 1'
#
loop_
_entity.id
_entity.type
_entity.pdbx_description
1 polymer ?
#
loop_
_entity_poly.entity_id
_entity_poly.type
_entity_poly.pdbx_seq_one_letter_code
_entity_poly.pdbx_strand_id
1 'polypeptide(L)'
;MPTQYKENEYLYSSARVRALELSVIDESDTEHMLNAADTNEIVRIVADKVGIDSRGLESLGTEHDVGENVVNIMLHKVLDNVRDMSPDDNLFKVFTCAYDCNNIKAAVKGYIANLDEHTIASMMIDLGSVPVGDVMVMPVDKNYDLLPEKLAKAAPEALSAYNAGKDPRVIDFILDRACYNDMLSAAYGLGCGYIIEYVKTRIDLTNFLISVRVSRIDKTPVGKALLYQGLIGGGKINPDEFVKAVDDYSKKSRDAFAGFLDVMRKSGYDSFAEAVASDANDLSAIEKQVDNFLVEILRDCRKVPFGAQPLFAYISASEFTAKNIRIILAGKNAGLDRSVIAERVRGSYV
;
A
#
# COMPACT_ATOMS: atom_id res chain seq x y z
N MET A 1 5.25 -8.24 -27.73
CA MET A 1 4.27 -9.30 -27.45
C MET A 1 4.28 -9.50 -25.95
N PRO A 2 3.14 -9.68 -25.27
CA PRO A 2 3.17 -10.01 -23.86
C PRO A 2 3.98 -11.31 -23.69
N THR A 3 4.92 -11.31 -22.76
CA THR A 3 5.71 -12.49 -22.40
C THR A 3 4.72 -13.55 -21.94
N GLN A 4 4.77 -14.75 -22.52
CA GLN A 4 3.90 -15.84 -22.10
C GLN A 4 4.30 -16.22 -20.67
N TYR A 5 3.38 -16.08 -19.71
CA TYR A 5 3.59 -16.49 -18.33
C TYR A 5 3.96 -17.96 -18.26
N LYS A 6 5.11 -18.26 -17.66
CA LYS A 6 5.63 -19.63 -17.57
C LYS A 6 5.68 -20.09 -16.12
N GLU A 7 4.61 -20.67 -15.68
CA GLU A 7 4.42 -21.14 -14.31
C GLU A 7 5.53 -22.09 -13.83
N ASN A 8 6.05 -22.93 -14.71
CA ASN A 8 7.10 -23.88 -14.40
C ASN A 8 8.44 -23.26 -14.00
N GLU A 9 8.72 -22.02 -14.38
CA GLU A 9 9.94 -21.33 -13.99
C GLU A 9 9.95 -20.99 -12.49
N TYR A 10 8.78 -21.01 -11.83
CA TYR A 10 8.60 -20.71 -10.41
C TYR A 10 8.64 -21.91 -9.48
N LEU A 11 8.90 -23.15 -9.95
CA LEU A 11 8.85 -24.36 -9.13
C LEU A 11 9.75 -24.28 -7.89
N TYR A 12 11.03 -23.93 -8.09
CA TYR A 12 11.99 -23.79 -7.00
C TYR A 12 11.61 -22.66 -6.03
N SER A 13 11.31 -21.49 -6.57
CA SER A 13 10.98 -20.29 -5.79
C SER A 13 9.70 -20.47 -4.97
N SER A 14 8.69 -21.12 -5.54
CA SER A 14 7.44 -21.42 -4.82
C SER A 14 7.68 -22.36 -3.63
N ALA A 15 8.47 -23.44 -3.83
CA ALA A 15 8.80 -24.35 -2.74
C ALA A 15 9.58 -23.64 -1.62
N ARG A 16 10.53 -22.77 -1.97
CA ARG A 16 11.33 -22.01 -1.01
C ARG A 16 10.47 -20.98 -0.25
N VAL A 17 9.55 -20.28 -0.94
CA VAL A 17 8.63 -19.33 -0.30
C VAL A 17 7.74 -20.04 0.72
N ARG A 18 7.25 -21.25 0.45
CA ARG A 18 6.48 -22.02 1.43
C ARG A 18 7.24 -22.29 2.74
N ALA A 19 8.55 -22.48 2.66
CA ALA A 19 9.39 -22.58 3.85
C ALA A 19 9.56 -21.22 4.56
N LEU A 20 9.68 -20.13 3.81
CA LEU A 20 9.78 -18.78 4.35
C LEU A 20 8.47 -18.31 5.01
N GLU A 21 7.31 -18.72 4.50
CA GLU A 21 6.01 -18.41 5.09
C GLU A 21 5.87 -18.91 6.55
N LEU A 22 6.63 -19.95 6.95
CA LEU A 22 6.66 -20.45 8.32
C LEU A 22 7.30 -19.45 9.32
N SER A 23 8.08 -18.50 8.83
CA SER A 23 8.70 -17.44 9.63
C SER A 23 7.93 -16.10 9.60
N VAL A 24 6.83 -16.04 8.88
CA VAL A 24 5.95 -14.85 8.88
C VAL A 24 5.27 -14.73 10.24
N ILE A 25 5.16 -13.51 10.72
CA ILE A 25 4.44 -13.19 11.95
C ILE A 25 2.97 -13.57 11.78
N ASP A 26 2.52 -14.45 12.65
CA ASP A 26 1.18 -15.01 12.65
C ASP A 26 0.23 -14.30 13.64
N GLU A 27 -0.98 -14.84 13.78
CA GLU A 27 -1.99 -14.30 14.70
C GLU A 27 -1.52 -14.40 16.18
N SER A 28 -0.82 -15.49 16.55
CA SER A 28 -0.28 -15.67 17.91
C SER A 28 0.81 -14.63 18.22
N ASP A 29 1.71 -14.38 17.28
CA ASP A 29 2.72 -13.35 17.42
C ASP A 29 2.10 -11.95 17.55
N THR A 30 1.03 -11.69 16.77
CA THR A 30 0.26 -10.44 16.83
C THR A 30 -0.40 -10.27 18.21
N GLU A 31 -0.98 -11.32 18.76
CA GLU A 31 -1.54 -11.32 20.12
C GLU A 31 -0.45 -11.09 21.18
N HIS A 32 0.74 -11.67 21.02
CA HIS A 32 1.87 -11.41 21.93
C HIS A 32 2.28 -9.94 21.88
N MET A 33 2.38 -9.34 20.69
CA MET A 33 2.71 -7.91 20.54
C MET A 33 1.63 -7.01 21.16
N LEU A 34 0.35 -7.34 21.00
CA LEU A 34 -0.75 -6.60 21.62
C LEU A 34 -0.69 -6.65 23.16
N ASN A 35 -0.22 -7.76 23.72
CA ASN A 35 -0.06 -7.96 25.17
C ASN A 35 1.29 -7.47 25.72
N ALA A 36 2.23 -7.11 24.85
CA ALA A 36 3.55 -6.63 25.26
C ALA A 36 3.46 -5.43 26.23
N ALA A 37 4.36 -5.37 27.20
CA ALA A 37 4.36 -4.32 28.21
C ALA A 37 4.77 -2.96 27.58
N ASP A 38 5.72 -2.99 26.66
CA ASP A 38 6.25 -1.81 25.99
C ASP A 38 6.64 -2.09 24.52
N THR A 39 7.11 -1.06 23.84
CA THR A 39 7.54 -1.16 22.43
C THR A 39 8.85 -1.94 22.26
N ASN A 40 9.72 -2.00 23.29
CA ASN A 40 10.95 -2.76 23.22
C ASN A 40 10.69 -4.27 23.16
N GLU A 41 9.64 -4.75 23.86
CA GLU A 41 9.23 -6.15 23.79
C GLU A 41 8.70 -6.48 22.38
N ILE A 42 7.91 -5.58 21.76
CA ILE A 42 7.45 -5.74 20.38
C ILE A 42 8.63 -5.83 19.41
N VAL A 43 9.59 -4.92 19.55
CA VAL A 43 10.81 -4.90 18.71
C VAL A 43 11.57 -6.22 18.82
N ARG A 44 11.69 -6.80 20.04
CA ARG A 44 12.34 -8.09 20.23
C ARG A 44 11.60 -9.24 19.55
N ILE A 45 10.27 -9.29 19.68
CA ILE A 45 9.44 -10.31 19.01
C ILE A 45 9.69 -10.27 17.49
N VAL A 46 9.65 -9.07 16.89
CA VAL A 46 9.88 -8.92 15.45
C VAL A 46 11.33 -9.26 15.09
N ALA A 47 12.31 -8.80 15.86
CA ALA A 47 13.73 -9.07 15.63
C ALA A 47 14.06 -10.56 15.68
N ASP A 48 13.51 -11.30 16.62
CA ASP A 48 13.67 -12.75 16.73
C ASP A 48 13.14 -13.47 15.49
N LYS A 49 11.97 -13.08 15.00
CA LYS A 49 11.39 -13.64 13.74
C LYS A 49 12.24 -13.33 12.50
N VAL A 50 12.82 -12.14 12.46
CA VAL A 50 13.68 -11.69 11.36
C VAL A 50 15.11 -12.24 11.49
N GLY A 51 15.48 -12.76 12.67
CA GLY A 51 16.83 -13.27 12.97
C GLY A 51 17.85 -12.14 13.15
N ILE A 52 17.46 -11.07 13.85
CA ILE A 52 18.33 -9.98 14.30
C ILE A 52 18.71 -10.28 15.75
N ASP A 53 20.00 -10.42 16.03
CA ASP A 53 20.49 -10.63 17.38
C ASP A 53 20.54 -9.32 18.21
N SER A 54 20.82 -9.43 19.51
CA SER A 54 20.86 -8.27 20.42
C SER A 54 21.88 -7.22 20.01
N ARG A 55 23.02 -7.61 19.41
CA ARG A 55 24.02 -6.64 18.92
C ARG A 55 23.54 -5.91 17.68
N GLY A 56 22.82 -6.61 16.79
CA GLY A 56 22.15 -6.00 15.65
C GLY A 56 21.13 -4.96 16.10
N LEU A 57 20.32 -5.27 17.12
CA LEU A 57 19.35 -4.32 17.67
C LEU A 57 20.02 -3.07 18.28
N GLU A 58 21.10 -3.23 19.06
CA GLU A 58 21.83 -2.09 19.62
C GLU A 58 22.41 -1.15 18.56
N SER A 59 22.70 -1.65 17.37
CA SER A 59 23.24 -0.86 16.25
C SER A 59 22.19 -0.04 15.50
N LEU A 60 20.87 -0.27 15.73
CA LEU A 60 19.79 0.35 14.97
C LEU A 60 19.38 1.77 15.42
N GLY A 61 20.02 2.32 16.45
CA GLY A 61 19.80 3.71 16.88
C GLY A 61 19.05 3.87 18.20
N THR A 62 18.38 5.01 18.36
CA THR A 62 17.66 5.35 19.60
C THR A 62 16.28 4.67 19.65
N GLU A 63 15.70 4.52 20.85
CA GLU A 63 14.43 3.83 21.10
C GLU A 63 13.28 4.23 20.14
N HIS A 64 13.26 5.46 19.65
CA HIS A 64 12.17 5.97 18.80
C HIS A 64 12.22 5.41 17.36
N ASP A 65 13.41 5.12 16.85
CA ASP A 65 13.63 4.71 15.45
C ASP A 65 13.78 3.18 15.30
N VAL A 66 14.09 2.47 16.38
CA VAL A 66 14.40 1.03 16.35
C VAL A 66 13.24 0.21 15.81
N GLY A 67 12.00 0.54 16.20
CA GLY A 67 10.81 -0.15 15.74
C GLY A 67 10.62 -0.07 14.22
N GLU A 68 10.76 1.11 13.65
CA GLU A 68 10.65 1.31 12.20
C GLU A 68 11.82 0.67 11.46
N ASN A 69 13.03 0.77 12.00
CA ASN A 69 14.21 0.16 11.40
C ASN A 69 14.10 -1.38 11.35
N VAL A 70 13.59 -2.04 12.40
CA VAL A 70 13.37 -3.49 12.40
C VAL A 70 12.32 -3.90 11.37
N VAL A 71 11.24 -3.14 11.24
CA VAL A 71 10.21 -3.37 10.21
C VAL A 71 10.78 -3.21 8.81
N ASN A 72 11.61 -2.19 8.58
CA ASN A 72 12.25 -1.98 7.28
C ASN A 72 13.22 -3.11 6.94
N ILE A 73 14.04 -3.58 7.90
CA ILE A 73 14.92 -4.74 7.72
C ILE A 73 14.11 -6.00 7.38
N MET A 74 12.98 -6.20 8.04
CA MET A 74 12.07 -7.31 7.73
C MET A 74 11.63 -7.26 6.26
N LEU A 75 11.16 -6.10 5.79
CA LEU A 75 10.70 -5.94 4.42
C LEU A 75 11.84 -6.06 3.40
N HIS A 76 13.03 -5.51 3.67
CA HIS A 76 14.22 -5.70 2.84
C HIS A 76 14.54 -7.19 2.70
N LYS A 77 14.60 -7.92 3.81
CA LYS A 77 14.87 -9.37 3.81
C LYS A 77 13.86 -10.16 2.97
N VAL A 78 12.58 -9.78 3.05
CA VAL A 78 11.51 -10.39 2.25
C VAL A 78 11.73 -10.12 0.76
N LEU A 79 11.97 -8.87 0.38
CA LEU A 79 12.19 -8.49 -1.01
C LEU A 79 13.46 -9.13 -1.59
N ASP A 80 14.56 -9.11 -0.84
CA ASP A 80 15.83 -9.69 -1.28
C ASP A 80 15.71 -11.20 -1.46
N ASN A 81 15.11 -11.91 -0.48
CA ASN A 81 14.86 -13.33 -0.59
C ASN A 81 14.05 -13.69 -1.85
N VAL A 82 13.02 -12.91 -2.17
CA VAL A 82 12.21 -13.19 -3.36
C VAL A 82 12.94 -12.77 -4.62
N ARG A 83 13.70 -11.65 -4.61
CA ARG A 83 14.50 -11.19 -5.77
C ARG A 83 15.51 -12.25 -6.19
N ASP A 84 16.23 -12.85 -5.24
CA ASP A 84 17.24 -13.87 -5.51
C ASP A 84 16.68 -15.14 -6.18
N MET A 85 15.37 -15.37 -6.08
CA MET A 85 14.75 -16.60 -6.59
C MET A 85 13.66 -16.36 -7.65
N SER A 86 13.29 -15.11 -7.91
CA SER A 86 12.24 -14.81 -8.91
C SER A 86 12.81 -14.83 -10.33
N PRO A 87 12.17 -15.52 -11.26
CA PRO A 87 12.59 -15.50 -12.66
C PRO A 87 12.17 -14.24 -13.42
N ASP A 88 11.35 -13.36 -12.84
CA ASP A 88 10.81 -12.16 -13.53
C ASP A 88 10.81 -10.94 -12.62
N ASP A 89 11.51 -9.88 -13.06
CA ASP A 89 11.63 -8.61 -12.35
C ASP A 89 10.31 -7.84 -12.29
N ASN A 90 9.35 -8.11 -13.17
CA ASN A 90 8.05 -7.43 -13.13
C ASN A 90 7.29 -7.73 -11.83
N LEU A 91 7.55 -8.87 -11.19
CA LEU A 91 7.00 -9.16 -9.87
C LEU A 91 7.37 -8.06 -8.85
N PHE A 92 8.63 -7.61 -8.85
CA PHE A 92 9.10 -6.57 -7.92
C PHE A 92 8.55 -5.19 -8.29
N LYS A 93 8.47 -4.88 -9.58
CA LYS A 93 7.94 -3.59 -10.04
C LYS A 93 6.51 -3.36 -9.56
N VAL A 94 5.71 -4.42 -9.36
CA VAL A 94 4.37 -4.30 -8.77
C VAL A 94 4.43 -3.72 -7.35
N PHE A 95 5.47 -4.01 -6.59
CA PHE A 95 5.64 -3.52 -5.21
C PHE A 95 6.42 -2.22 -5.15
N THR A 96 7.58 -2.16 -5.83
CA THR A 96 8.48 -1.00 -5.75
C THR A 96 7.85 0.28 -6.26
N CYS A 97 6.91 0.22 -7.22
CA CYS A 97 6.15 1.39 -7.69
C CYS A 97 5.48 2.17 -6.56
N ALA A 98 4.98 1.48 -5.53
CA ALA A 98 4.31 2.13 -4.41
C ALA A 98 5.32 2.87 -3.51
N TYR A 99 6.49 2.30 -3.28
CA TYR A 99 7.58 2.93 -2.52
C TYR A 99 8.18 4.11 -3.29
N ASP A 100 8.45 3.94 -4.59
CA ASP A 100 8.92 5.02 -5.45
C ASP A 100 7.94 6.19 -5.43
N CYS A 101 6.64 5.93 -5.59
CA CYS A 101 5.59 6.94 -5.53
C CYS A 101 5.58 7.68 -4.18
N ASN A 102 5.66 6.94 -3.06
CA ASN A 102 5.72 7.54 -1.72
C ASN A 102 6.94 8.44 -1.56
N ASN A 103 8.11 7.98 -1.99
CA ASN A 103 9.35 8.72 -1.90
C ASN A 103 9.30 10.00 -2.76
N ILE A 104 8.76 9.92 -3.97
CA ILE A 104 8.55 11.10 -4.83
C ILE A 104 7.61 12.11 -4.18
N LYS A 105 6.49 11.64 -3.56
CA LYS A 105 5.59 12.50 -2.81
C LYS A 105 6.30 13.20 -1.66
N ALA A 106 7.14 12.48 -0.91
CA ALA A 106 7.93 13.05 0.18
C ALA A 106 8.91 14.10 -0.34
N ALA A 107 9.67 13.82 -1.42
CA ALA A 107 10.59 14.75 -2.04
C ALA A 107 9.89 16.03 -2.54
N VAL A 108 8.83 15.87 -3.33
CA VAL A 108 8.10 17.01 -3.92
C VAL A 108 7.45 17.87 -2.84
N LYS A 109 6.77 17.26 -1.86
CA LYS A 109 6.12 17.99 -0.77
C LYS A 109 7.12 18.62 0.17
N GLY A 110 8.23 17.92 0.50
CA GLY A 110 9.30 18.45 1.33
C GLY A 110 9.98 19.65 0.66
N TYR A 111 10.27 19.56 -0.64
CA TYR A 111 10.78 20.68 -1.43
C TYR A 111 9.85 21.89 -1.41
N ILE A 112 8.55 21.70 -1.63
CA ILE A 112 7.53 22.77 -1.60
C ILE A 112 7.45 23.42 -0.22
N ALA A 113 7.55 22.61 0.85
CA ALA A 113 7.48 23.07 2.22
C ALA A 113 8.82 23.65 2.74
N ASN A 114 9.87 23.65 1.94
CA ASN A 114 11.23 24.04 2.30
C ASN A 114 11.75 23.30 3.55
N LEU A 115 11.48 21.99 3.63
CA LEU A 115 12.01 21.13 4.69
C LEU A 115 13.49 20.85 4.43
N ASP A 116 14.24 20.59 5.51
CA ASP A 116 15.63 20.16 5.39
C ASP A 116 15.75 18.71 4.89
N GLU A 117 16.90 18.36 4.33
CA GLU A 117 17.17 17.06 3.72
C GLU A 117 16.97 15.90 4.72
N HIS A 118 17.35 16.08 5.98
CA HIS A 118 17.20 15.04 7.00
C HIS A 118 15.72 14.75 7.27
N THR A 119 14.91 15.79 7.38
CA THR A 119 13.46 15.66 7.55
C THR A 119 12.82 14.99 6.33
N ILE A 120 13.21 15.35 5.12
CA ILE A 120 12.70 14.71 3.90
C ILE A 120 13.11 13.24 3.85
N ALA A 121 14.37 12.93 4.13
CA ALA A 121 14.88 11.55 4.15
C ALA A 121 14.14 10.66 5.16
N SER A 122 13.80 11.20 6.33
CA SER A 122 13.05 10.45 7.37
C SER A 122 11.61 10.07 6.95
N MET A 123 11.05 10.72 5.93
CA MET A 123 9.74 10.40 5.36
C MET A 123 9.81 9.35 4.25
N MET A 124 11.00 8.96 3.81
CA MET A 124 11.22 8.06 2.70
C MET A 124 11.48 6.63 3.18
N ILE A 125 11.21 5.67 2.31
CA ILE A 125 11.38 4.24 2.56
C ILE A 125 12.30 3.68 1.49
N ASP A 126 13.44 3.12 1.89
CA ASP A 126 14.46 2.56 0.98
C ASP A 126 14.08 1.14 0.49
N LEU A 127 12.88 1.01 -0.06
CA LEU A 127 12.33 -0.22 -0.66
C LEU A 127 11.90 -0.01 -2.11
N GLY A 128 12.12 1.18 -2.65
CA GLY A 128 11.83 1.52 -4.03
C GLY A 128 12.82 0.93 -5.03
N SER A 129 12.57 1.18 -6.31
CA SER A 129 13.49 0.83 -7.39
C SER A 129 14.59 1.88 -7.56
N VAL A 130 14.39 3.10 -7.04
CA VAL A 130 15.31 4.23 -7.13
C VAL A 130 15.85 4.55 -5.73
N PRO A 131 17.19 4.72 -5.58
CA PRO A 131 17.80 5.09 -4.32
C PRO A 131 17.20 6.37 -3.72
N VAL A 132 16.96 6.39 -2.42
CA VAL A 132 16.37 7.55 -1.71
C VAL A 132 17.12 8.84 -1.97
N GLY A 133 18.47 8.79 -1.99
CA GLY A 133 19.32 9.96 -2.28
C GLY A 133 19.05 10.58 -3.64
N ASP A 134 18.83 9.75 -4.67
CA ASP A 134 18.53 10.22 -6.02
C ASP A 134 17.12 10.83 -6.10
N VAL A 135 16.14 10.21 -5.42
CA VAL A 135 14.76 10.75 -5.38
C VAL A 135 14.71 12.09 -4.66
N MET A 136 15.47 12.25 -3.58
CA MET A 136 15.44 13.45 -2.75
C MET A 136 15.88 14.71 -3.53
N VAL A 137 16.84 14.58 -4.43
CA VAL A 137 17.36 15.73 -5.22
C VAL A 137 16.56 16.01 -6.49
N MET A 138 15.70 15.08 -6.93
CA MET A 138 14.93 15.22 -8.17
C MET A 138 14.14 16.53 -8.33
N PRO A 139 13.44 17.07 -7.32
CA PRO A 139 12.70 18.31 -7.46
C PRO A 139 13.59 19.52 -7.77
N VAL A 140 14.87 19.47 -7.33
CA VAL A 140 15.88 20.53 -7.54
C VAL A 140 16.57 20.34 -8.91
N ASP A 141 17.10 19.15 -9.15
CA ASP A 141 17.92 18.82 -10.33
C ASP A 141 17.07 18.58 -11.58
N LYS A 142 15.76 18.37 -11.41
CA LYS A 142 14.80 18.06 -12.48
C LYS A 142 15.19 16.84 -13.31
N ASN A 143 15.92 15.91 -12.72
CA ASN A 143 16.30 14.65 -13.34
C ASN A 143 15.37 13.54 -12.87
N TYR A 144 14.43 13.15 -13.70
CA TYR A 144 13.42 12.12 -13.43
C TYR A 144 13.65 10.82 -14.19
N ASP A 145 14.76 10.70 -14.93
CA ASP A 145 15.01 9.59 -15.85
C ASP A 145 15.18 8.23 -15.15
N LEU A 146 15.55 8.23 -13.87
CA LEU A 146 15.71 7.02 -13.06
C LEU A 146 14.37 6.42 -12.61
N LEU A 147 13.28 7.19 -12.67
CA LEU A 147 11.98 6.76 -12.22
C LEU A 147 11.30 5.80 -13.20
N PRO A 148 10.37 4.95 -12.73
CA PRO A 148 9.43 4.23 -13.59
C PRO A 148 8.72 5.17 -14.57
N GLU A 149 8.43 4.68 -15.78
CA GLU A 149 8.05 5.52 -16.93
C GLU A 149 6.90 6.50 -16.65
N LYS A 150 5.84 6.03 -15.97
CA LYS A 150 4.68 6.90 -15.70
C LYS A 150 4.96 7.89 -14.59
N LEU A 151 5.71 7.47 -13.57
CA LEU A 151 6.14 8.34 -12.47
C LEU A 151 7.13 9.41 -12.97
N ALA A 152 8.06 9.08 -13.88
CA ALA A 152 8.98 10.03 -14.49
C ALA A 152 8.25 11.19 -15.20
N LYS A 153 7.13 10.90 -15.85
CA LYS A 153 6.27 11.90 -16.49
C LYS A 153 5.42 12.68 -15.50
N ALA A 154 4.91 11.98 -14.48
CA ALA A 154 3.98 12.54 -13.51
C ALA A 154 4.64 13.46 -12.48
N ALA A 155 5.89 13.21 -12.08
CA ALA A 155 6.56 14.01 -11.06
C ALA A 155 6.72 15.50 -11.43
N PRO A 156 7.24 15.87 -12.62
CA PRO A 156 7.27 17.27 -13.04
C PRO A 156 5.87 17.86 -13.28
N GLU A 157 4.90 17.05 -13.77
CA GLU A 157 3.51 17.48 -13.92
C GLU A 157 2.88 17.85 -12.57
N ALA A 158 3.08 17.03 -11.54
CA ALA A 158 2.55 17.27 -10.19
C ALA A 158 3.09 18.58 -9.60
N LEU A 159 4.40 18.83 -9.73
CA LEU A 159 5.02 20.08 -9.29
C LEU A 159 4.48 21.30 -10.05
N SER A 160 4.32 21.17 -11.38
CA SER A 160 3.76 22.24 -12.22
C SER A 160 2.30 22.54 -11.87
N ALA A 161 1.47 21.52 -11.69
CA ALA A 161 0.07 21.65 -11.32
C ALA A 161 -0.09 22.28 -9.94
N TYR A 162 0.75 21.89 -8.96
CA TYR A 162 0.78 22.56 -7.67
C TYR A 162 1.14 24.03 -7.79
N ASN A 163 2.17 24.37 -8.59
CA ASN A 163 2.59 25.76 -8.76
C ASN A 163 1.50 26.64 -9.37
N ALA A 164 0.66 26.09 -10.22
CA ALA A 164 -0.47 26.79 -10.84
C ALA A 164 -1.65 27.01 -9.87
N GLY A 165 -2.00 26.00 -9.07
CA GLY A 165 -3.21 26.03 -8.23
C GLY A 165 -2.96 26.14 -6.73
N LYS A 166 -1.73 25.88 -6.26
CA LYS A 166 -1.33 25.82 -4.85
C LYS A 166 -2.11 24.82 -3.99
N ASP A 167 -2.74 23.83 -4.62
CA ASP A 167 -3.45 22.75 -3.94
C ASP A 167 -2.54 21.49 -3.82
N PRO A 168 -2.09 21.11 -2.61
CA PRO A 168 -1.19 19.96 -2.44
C PRO A 168 -1.84 18.62 -2.80
N ARG A 169 -3.18 18.50 -2.81
CA ARG A 169 -3.91 17.29 -3.17
C ARG A 169 -3.68 16.86 -4.61
N VAL A 170 -3.43 17.83 -5.49
CA VAL A 170 -3.12 17.59 -6.91
C VAL A 170 -1.87 16.72 -7.08
N ILE A 171 -0.87 16.91 -6.19
CA ILE A 171 0.36 16.10 -6.19
C ILE A 171 0.01 14.63 -5.97
N ASP A 172 -0.80 14.35 -4.94
CA ASP A 172 -1.21 12.98 -4.64
C ASP A 172 -1.98 12.35 -5.80
N PHE A 173 -2.96 13.05 -6.35
CA PHE A 173 -3.79 12.52 -7.44
C PHE A 173 -3.00 12.18 -8.71
N ILE A 174 -2.05 13.05 -9.10
CA ILE A 174 -1.24 12.83 -10.29
C ILE A 174 -0.28 11.66 -10.06
N LEU A 175 0.41 11.64 -8.91
CA LEU A 175 1.38 10.60 -8.61
C LEU A 175 0.73 9.24 -8.33
N ASP A 176 -0.40 9.19 -7.62
CA ASP A 176 -1.12 7.93 -7.39
C ASP A 176 -1.62 7.32 -8.70
N ARG A 177 -2.16 8.13 -9.59
CA ARG A 177 -2.59 7.65 -10.91
C ARG A 177 -1.41 7.05 -11.70
N ALA A 178 -0.27 7.71 -11.70
CA ALA A 178 0.94 7.21 -12.37
C ALA A 178 1.44 5.91 -11.72
N CYS A 179 1.50 5.86 -10.38
CA CYS A 179 1.90 4.70 -9.60
C CYS A 179 1.05 3.46 -9.95
N TYR A 180 -0.27 3.58 -9.90
CA TYR A 180 -1.15 2.46 -10.23
C TYR A 180 -1.06 2.05 -11.71
N ASN A 181 -0.80 2.99 -12.62
CA ASN A 181 -0.58 2.68 -14.02
C ASN A 181 0.75 1.92 -14.23
N ASP A 182 1.83 2.29 -13.54
CA ASP A 182 3.10 1.54 -13.58
C ASP A 182 2.93 0.16 -12.94
N MET A 183 2.26 0.07 -11.79
CA MET A 183 1.94 -1.20 -11.12
C MET A 183 1.13 -2.14 -12.03
N LEU A 184 0.09 -1.63 -12.69
CA LEU A 184 -0.73 -2.41 -13.62
C LEU A 184 0.07 -2.83 -14.85
N SER A 185 0.93 -1.95 -15.38
CA SER A 185 1.83 -2.26 -16.50
C SER A 185 2.81 -3.38 -16.12
N ALA A 186 3.37 -3.37 -14.91
CA ALA A 186 4.21 -4.44 -14.39
C ALA A 186 3.45 -5.76 -14.24
N ALA A 187 2.21 -5.71 -13.71
CA ALA A 187 1.36 -6.90 -13.60
C ALA A 187 1.03 -7.51 -14.97
N TYR A 188 0.75 -6.70 -15.97
CA TYR A 188 0.57 -7.16 -17.35
C TYR A 188 1.87 -7.70 -17.97
N GLY A 189 3.02 -7.07 -17.67
CA GLY A 189 4.34 -7.55 -18.09
C GLY A 189 4.66 -8.94 -17.54
N LEU A 190 4.29 -9.20 -16.28
CA LEU A 190 4.40 -10.51 -15.64
C LEU A 190 3.47 -11.56 -16.27
N GLY A 191 2.28 -11.15 -16.75
CA GLY A 191 1.32 -12.00 -17.42
C GLY A 191 0.54 -12.97 -16.51
N CYS A 192 0.68 -12.87 -15.20
CA CYS A 192 -0.08 -13.67 -14.23
C CYS A 192 -1.48 -13.09 -14.01
N GLY A 193 -2.52 -13.77 -14.50
CA GLY A 193 -3.91 -13.31 -14.43
C GLY A 193 -4.38 -12.99 -13.01
N TYR A 194 -3.97 -13.77 -12.03
CA TYR A 194 -4.32 -13.52 -10.63
C TYR A 194 -3.76 -12.18 -10.12
N ILE A 195 -2.48 -11.88 -10.40
CA ILE A 195 -1.83 -10.65 -9.95
C ILE A 195 -2.44 -9.43 -10.66
N ILE A 196 -2.77 -9.56 -11.96
CA ILE A 196 -3.50 -8.52 -12.70
C ILE A 196 -4.84 -8.21 -12.02
N GLU A 197 -5.63 -9.25 -11.70
CA GLU A 197 -6.92 -9.09 -11.04
C GLU A 197 -6.80 -8.52 -9.62
N TYR A 198 -5.76 -8.89 -8.87
CA TYR A 198 -5.47 -8.30 -7.56
C TYR A 198 -5.18 -6.79 -7.67
N VAL A 199 -4.34 -6.38 -8.62
CA VAL A 199 -4.02 -4.95 -8.84
C VAL A 199 -5.26 -4.17 -9.26
N LYS A 200 -6.10 -4.72 -10.15
CA LYS A 200 -7.39 -4.10 -10.53
C LYS A 200 -8.32 -3.93 -9.32
N THR A 201 -8.42 -4.96 -8.50
CA THR A 201 -9.22 -4.91 -7.26
C THR A 201 -8.69 -3.84 -6.31
N ARG A 202 -7.36 -3.74 -6.15
CA ARG A 202 -6.72 -2.70 -5.35
C ARG A 202 -7.04 -1.30 -5.87
N ILE A 203 -7.08 -1.09 -7.19
CA ILE A 203 -7.50 0.18 -7.81
C ILE A 203 -8.95 0.50 -7.45
N ASP A 204 -9.88 -0.46 -7.58
CA ASP A 204 -11.29 -0.25 -7.28
C ASP A 204 -11.54 0.11 -5.81
N LEU A 205 -10.86 -0.58 -4.89
CA LEU A 205 -10.93 -0.30 -3.45
C LEU A 205 -10.31 1.07 -3.12
N THR A 206 -9.23 1.45 -3.81
CA THR A 206 -8.63 2.79 -3.68
C THR A 206 -9.60 3.87 -4.17
N ASN A 207 -10.26 3.67 -5.31
CA ASN A 207 -11.28 4.58 -5.83
C ASN A 207 -12.47 4.71 -4.87
N PHE A 208 -12.90 3.61 -4.26
CA PHE A 208 -13.92 3.64 -3.22
C PHE A 208 -13.48 4.52 -2.04
N LEU A 209 -12.26 4.33 -1.51
CA LEU A 209 -11.72 5.15 -0.41
C LEU A 209 -11.60 6.63 -0.79
N ILE A 210 -11.14 6.95 -2.00
CA ILE A 210 -11.07 8.33 -2.50
C ILE A 210 -12.47 8.93 -2.52
N SER A 211 -13.46 8.19 -3.03
CA SER A 211 -14.85 8.64 -3.10
C SER A 211 -15.44 8.92 -1.73
N VAL A 212 -15.21 8.04 -0.76
CA VAL A 212 -15.64 8.24 0.62
C VAL A 212 -14.98 9.47 1.25
N ARG A 213 -13.67 9.62 1.10
CA ARG A 213 -12.92 10.76 1.65
C ARG A 213 -13.37 12.09 1.06
N VAL A 214 -13.46 12.17 -0.26
CA VAL A 214 -13.86 13.40 -0.95
C VAL A 214 -15.30 13.79 -0.61
N SER A 215 -16.24 12.83 -0.57
CA SER A 215 -17.64 13.11 -0.23
C SER A 215 -17.85 13.65 1.20
N ARG A 216 -16.91 13.38 2.11
CA ARG A 216 -16.94 13.92 3.47
C ARG A 216 -16.40 15.36 3.57
N ILE A 217 -15.42 15.69 2.73
CA ILE A 217 -14.77 17.02 2.75
C ILE A 217 -15.64 18.06 2.05
N ASP A 218 -16.18 17.73 0.88
CA ASP A 218 -16.90 18.71 0.07
C ASP A 218 -18.05 18.06 -0.70
N LYS A 219 -19.27 18.49 -0.37
CA LYS A 219 -20.53 18.07 -1.03
C LYS A 219 -20.91 18.98 -2.20
N THR A 220 -20.10 19.96 -2.54
CA THR A 220 -20.37 20.95 -3.60
C THR A 220 -19.93 20.40 -4.98
N PRO A 221 -20.27 21.13 -6.08
CA PRO A 221 -19.72 20.81 -7.40
C PRO A 221 -18.18 20.80 -7.46
N VAL A 222 -17.49 21.54 -6.59
CA VAL A 222 -16.02 21.53 -6.48
C VAL A 222 -15.54 20.18 -5.98
N GLY A 223 -16.19 19.60 -4.95
CA GLY A 223 -15.87 18.24 -4.46
C GLY A 223 -16.03 17.18 -5.55
N LYS A 224 -17.03 17.32 -6.41
CA LYS A 224 -17.20 16.42 -7.56
C LYS A 224 -16.05 16.53 -8.58
N ALA A 225 -15.61 17.74 -8.90
CA ALA A 225 -14.46 17.94 -9.78
C ALA A 225 -13.18 17.35 -9.17
N LEU A 226 -13.01 17.52 -7.86
CA LEU A 226 -11.91 16.94 -7.10
C LEU A 226 -11.94 15.40 -7.11
N LEU A 227 -13.13 14.81 -6.92
CA LEU A 227 -13.32 13.38 -7.04
C LEU A 227 -12.87 12.87 -8.42
N TYR A 228 -13.35 13.48 -9.48
CA TYR A 228 -12.98 13.10 -10.84
C TYR A 228 -11.46 13.17 -11.08
N GLN A 229 -10.79 14.17 -10.52
CA GLN A 229 -9.34 14.29 -10.61
C GLN A 229 -8.59 13.21 -9.82
N GLY A 230 -9.14 12.77 -8.69
CA GLY A 230 -8.50 11.78 -7.81
C GLY A 230 -8.69 10.34 -8.26
N LEU A 231 -9.74 10.01 -9.03
CA LEU A 231 -10.03 8.64 -9.42
C LEU A 231 -9.00 8.07 -10.41
N ILE A 232 -8.72 6.78 -10.25
CA ILE A 232 -7.68 6.03 -10.96
C ILE A 232 -8.35 5.08 -11.96
N GLY A 233 -7.90 5.10 -13.20
CA GLY A 233 -8.34 4.15 -14.24
C GLY A 233 -7.64 2.80 -14.12
N GLY A 234 -8.16 1.80 -14.85
CA GLY A 234 -7.55 0.47 -14.95
C GLY A 234 -8.07 -0.57 -13.98
N GLY A 235 -8.96 -0.23 -13.06
CA GLY A 235 -9.73 -1.17 -12.26
C GLY A 235 -10.77 -1.93 -13.07
N LYS A 236 -11.59 -2.74 -12.41
CA LYS A 236 -12.77 -3.41 -12.98
C LYS A 236 -13.94 -2.44 -13.11
N ILE A 237 -14.01 -1.45 -12.21
CA ILE A 237 -15.05 -0.43 -12.15
C ILE A 237 -14.63 0.77 -12.99
N ASN A 238 -15.53 1.24 -13.86
CA ASN A 238 -15.30 2.52 -14.52
C ASN A 238 -15.37 3.64 -13.46
N PRO A 239 -14.33 4.49 -13.32
CA PRO A 239 -14.32 5.60 -12.35
C PRO A 239 -15.56 6.51 -12.43
N ASP A 240 -16.15 6.68 -13.61
CA ASP A 240 -17.37 7.49 -13.80
C ASP A 240 -18.58 6.98 -13.00
N GLU A 241 -18.62 5.71 -12.63
CA GLU A 241 -19.70 5.15 -11.83
C GLU A 241 -19.71 5.75 -10.41
N PHE A 242 -18.53 6.00 -9.82
CA PHE A 242 -18.43 6.69 -8.53
C PHE A 242 -18.87 8.15 -8.63
N VAL A 243 -18.55 8.84 -9.73
CA VAL A 243 -18.99 10.22 -9.97
C VAL A 243 -20.52 10.28 -10.14
N LYS A 244 -21.10 9.36 -10.91
CA LYS A 244 -22.56 9.25 -11.09
C LYS A 244 -23.27 8.95 -9.76
N ALA A 245 -22.69 8.11 -8.91
CA ALA A 245 -23.25 7.81 -7.61
C ALA A 245 -23.42 9.06 -6.74
N VAL A 246 -22.45 9.99 -6.75
CA VAL A 246 -22.58 11.28 -6.05
C VAL A 246 -23.73 12.10 -6.59
N ASP A 247 -23.91 12.15 -7.91
CA ASP A 247 -25.01 12.92 -8.54
C ASP A 247 -26.40 12.35 -8.22
N ASP A 248 -26.56 11.05 -8.33
CA ASP A 248 -27.84 10.38 -8.15
C ASP A 248 -28.31 10.45 -6.70
N TYR A 249 -27.37 10.37 -5.76
CA TYR A 249 -27.69 10.43 -4.32
C TYR A 249 -27.92 11.86 -3.84
N SER A 250 -27.20 12.84 -4.36
CA SER A 250 -27.45 14.26 -4.04
C SER A 250 -28.85 14.71 -4.48
N LYS A 251 -29.32 14.24 -5.67
CA LYS A 251 -30.69 14.53 -6.17
C LYS A 251 -31.78 13.88 -5.32
N LYS A 252 -31.50 12.77 -4.66
CA LYS A 252 -32.47 11.99 -3.87
C LYS A 252 -32.41 12.27 -2.36
N SER A 253 -31.60 13.23 -1.91
CA SER A 253 -31.33 13.53 -0.50
C SER A 253 -30.87 12.28 0.28
N ARG A 254 -30.15 11.35 -0.37
CA ARG A 254 -29.57 10.15 0.21
C ARG A 254 -28.09 10.35 0.50
N ASP A 255 -27.51 9.47 1.33
CA ASP A 255 -26.10 9.49 1.62
C ASP A 255 -25.30 8.96 0.41
N ALA A 256 -24.27 9.69 -0.04
CA ALA A 256 -23.38 9.29 -1.12
C ALA A 256 -22.67 7.95 -0.84
N PHE A 257 -22.41 7.65 0.43
CA PHE A 257 -21.81 6.37 0.85
C PHE A 257 -22.64 5.16 0.41
N ALA A 258 -23.95 5.20 0.58
CA ALA A 258 -24.83 4.14 0.08
C ALA A 258 -24.73 3.96 -1.43
N GLY A 259 -24.53 5.06 -2.19
CA GLY A 259 -24.29 5.01 -3.62
C GLY A 259 -23.00 4.32 -4.00
N PHE A 260 -21.93 4.59 -3.27
CA PHE A 260 -20.65 3.90 -3.48
C PHE A 260 -20.75 2.40 -3.18
N LEU A 261 -21.49 2.01 -2.13
CA LEU A 261 -21.76 0.60 -1.85
C LEU A 261 -22.54 -0.09 -2.98
N ASP A 262 -23.51 0.60 -3.58
CA ASP A 262 -24.25 0.07 -4.72
C ASP A 262 -23.36 -0.13 -5.96
N VAL A 263 -22.40 0.78 -6.19
CA VAL A 263 -21.39 0.62 -7.25
C VAL A 263 -20.55 -0.63 -6.99
N MET A 264 -20.08 -0.81 -5.76
CA MET A 264 -19.28 -1.97 -5.36
C MET A 264 -20.05 -3.29 -5.54
N ARG A 265 -21.31 -3.38 -5.07
CA ARG A 265 -22.15 -4.57 -5.24
C ARG A 265 -22.37 -4.92 -6.70
N LYS A 266 -22.74 -3.96 -7.55
CA LYS A 266 -22.94 -4.18 -8.98
C LYS A 266 -21.71 -4.70 -9.70
N SER A 267 -20.53 -4.49 -9.12
CA SER A 267 -19.24 -4.89 -9.68
C SER A 267 -18.70 -6.18 -9.08
N GLY A 268 -19.49 -6.90 -8.27
CA GLY A 268 -19.14 -8.19 -7.69
C GLY A 268 -18.34 -8.10 -6.37
N TYR A 269 -18.41 -6.96 -5.68
CA TYR A 269 -17.80 -6.77 -4.36
C TYR A 269 -18.84 -6.81 -3.23
N ASP A 270 -19.81 -7.74 -3.29
CA ASP A 270 -20.93 -7.82 -2.34
C ASP A 270 -20.44 -8.01 -0.92
N SER A 271 -19.55 -8.97 -0.66
CA SER A 271 -19.01 -9.25 0.68
C SER A 271 -18.25 -8.06 1.26
N PHE A 272 -17.49 -7.33 0.44
CA PHE A 272 -16.83 -6.10 0.86
C PHE A 272 -17.86 -5.02 1.23
N ALA A 273 -18.86 -4.81 0.37
CA ALA A 273 -19.89 -3.80 0.59
C ALA A 273 -20.73 -4.09 1.84
N GLU A 274 -20.96 -5.36 2.15
CA GLU A 274 -21.61 -5.78 3.41
C GLU A 274 -20.73 -5.49 4.63
N ALA A 275 -19.44 -5.83 4.56
CA ALA A 275 -18.48 -5.62 5.64
C ALA A 275 -18.31 -4.15 6.05
N VAL A 276 -18.42 -3.21 5.10
CA VAL A 276 -18.26 -1.77 5.39
C VAL A 276 -19.58 -1.03 5.59
N ALA A 277 -20.73 -1.67 5.41
CA ALA A 277 -22.03 -0.99 5.42
C ALA A 277 -22.36 -0.30 6.75
N SER A 278 -21.90 -0.85 7.88
CA SER A 278 -22.07 -0.26 9.21
C SER A 278 -21.08 0.86 9.52
N ASP A 279 -20.00 0.99 8.75
CA ASP A 279 -18.84 1.82 9.08
C ASP A 279 -18.89 3.21 8.42
N ALA A 280 -20.06 3.61 7.91
CA ALA A 280 -20.24 4.84 7.13
C ALA A 280 -19.60 6.09 7.74
N ASN A 281 -19.47 6.17 9.05
CA ASN A 281 -18.91 7.31 9.78
C ASN A 281 -17.47 7.09 10.25
N ASP A 282 -16.94 5.87 10.18
CA ASP A 282 -15.58 5.54 10.62
C ASP A 282 -14.68 5.20 9.42
N LEU A 283 -13.86 6.19 9.01
CA LEU A 283 -12.92 6.00 7.92
C LEU A 283 -11.84 4.95 8.25
N SER A 284 -11.42 4.87 9.52
CA SER A 284 -10.41 3.91 9.94
C SER A 284 -10.93 2.47 9.87
N ALA A 285 -12.20 2.26 10.27
CA ALA A 285 -12.87 0.98 10.10
C ALA A 285 -12.99 0.60 8.62
N ILE A 286 -13.41 1.54 7.76
CA ILE A 286 -13.48 1.29 6.31
C ILE A 286 -12.11 0.93 5.74
N GLU A 287 -11.05 1.64 6.09
CA GLU A 287 -9.68 1.34 5.65
C GLU A 287 -9.22 -0.05 6.12
N LYS A 288 -9.59 -0.44 7.35
CA LYS A 288 -9.35 -1.79 7.85
C LYS A 288 -10.05 -2.85 7.00
N GLN A 289 -11.31 -2.64 6.63
CA GLN A 289 -12.04 -3.60 5.80
C GLN A 289 -11.48 -3.69 4.38
N VAL A 290 -10.99 -2.58 3.81
CA VAL A 290 -10.27 -2.61 2.53
C VAL A 290 -9.03 -3.50 2.62
N ASP A 291 -8.21 -3.31 3.65
CA ASP A 291 -7.02 -4.12 3.88
C ASP A 291 -7.39 -5.60 4.12
N ASN A 292 -8.39 -5.87 4.95
CA ASN A 292 -8.85 -7.23 5.25
C ASN A 292 -9.35 -7.95 3.99
N PHE A 293 -10.08 -7.25 3.12
CA PHE A 293 -10.55 -7.81 1.87
C PHE A 293 -9.38 -8.19 0.94
N LEU A 294 -8.34 -7.36 0.87
CA LEU A 294 -7.14 -7.68 0.10
C LEU A 294 -6.37 -8.88 0.71
N VAL A 295 -6.26 -8.96 2.04
CA VAL A 295 -5.65 -10.11 2.74
C VAL A 295 -6.43 -11.39 2.46
N GLU A 296 -7.76 -11.34 2.47
CA GLU A 296 -8.59 -12.51 2.19
C GLU A 296 -8.37 -13.05 0.77
N ILE A 297 -8.26 -12.17 -0.22
CA ILE A 297 -7.88 -12.57 -1.58
C ILE A 297 -6.52 -13.27 -1.58
N LEU A 298 -5.52 -12.73 -0.87
CA LEU A 298 -4.19 -13.32 -0.81
C LEU A 298 -4.16 -14.72 -0.20
N ARG A 299 -5.06 -15.02 0.75
CA ARG A 299 -5.16 -16.35 1.37
C ARG A 299 -5.43 -17.47 0.37
N ASP A 300 -6.09 -17.18 -0.76
CA ASP A 300 -6.29 -18.17 -1.82
C ASP A 300 -4.97 -18.61 -2.47
N CYS A 301 -3.93 -17.78 -2.44
CA CYS A 301 -2.60 -18.15 -2.92
C CYS A 301 -1.96 -19.31 -2.11
N ARG A 302 -2.40 -19.54 -0.87
CA ARG A 302 -1.93 -20.67 -0.05
C ARG A 302 -2.30 -22.04 -0.67
N LYS A 303 -3.35 -22.08 -1.49
CA LYS A 303 -3.83 -23.26 -2.20
C LYS A 303 -3.09 -23.48 -3.52
N VAL A 304 -2.33 -22.48 -3.99
CA VAL A 304 -1.59 -22.54 -5.27
C VAL A 304 -0.21 -23.16 -5.01
N PRO A 305 0.11 -24.31 -5.61
CA PRO A 305 1.33 -25.05 -5.29
C PRO A 305 2.58 -24.38 -5.88
N PHE A 306 2.50 -23.76 -7.05
CA PHE A 306 3.63 -23.09 -7.73
C PHE A 306 3.13 -22.00 -8.68
N GLY A 307 4.04 -21.11 -9.06
CA GLY A 307 3.73 -19.92 -9.88
C GLY A 307 4.21 -18.64 -9.21
N ALA A 308 3.91 -17.49 -9.82
CA ALA A 308 4.22 -16.19 -9.24
C ALA A 308 3.33 -15.84 -8.03
N GLN A 309 2.15 -16.48 -7.92
CA GLN A 309 1.17 -16.17 -6.86
C GLN A 309 1.71 -16.39 -5.45
N PRO A 310 2.40 -17.51 -5.11
CA PRO A 310 3.00 -17.70 -3.79
C PRO A 310 3.98 -16.58 -3.42
N LEU A 311 4.85 -16.21 -4.36
CA LEU A 311 5.85 -15.17 -4.16
C LEU A 311 5.19 -13.81 -3.92
N PHE A 312 4.20 -13.49 -4.76
CA PHE A 312 3.41 -12.26 -4.65
C PHE A 312 2.68 -12.18 -3.30
N ALA A 313 2.03 -13.28 -2.89
CA ALA A 313 1.31 -13.34 -1.64
C ALA A 313 2.23 -13.20 -0.42
N TYR A 314 3.42 -13.81 -0.45
CA TYR A 314 4.42 -13.69 0.62
C TYR A 314 4.90 -12.26 0.82
N ILE A 315 5.22 -11.52 -0.27
CA ILE A 315 5.59 -10.10 -0.18
C ILE A 315 4.39 -9.28 0.35
N SER A 316 3.21 -9.41 -0.26
CA SER A 316 2.02 -8.66 0.15
C SER A 316 1.64 -8.91 1.60
N ALA A 317 1.69 -10.17 2.05
CA ALA A 317 1.42 -10.54 3.43
C ALA A 317 2.41 -9.90 4.40
N SER A 318 3.69 -9.84 4.01
CA SER A 318 4.73 -9.17 4.81
C SER A 318 4.50 -7.66 4.90
N GLU A 319 3.99 -7.01 3.84
CA GLU A 319 3.59 -5.60 3.88
C GLU A 319 2.41 -5.36 4.84
N PHE A 320 1.39 -6.23 4.84
CA PHE A 320 0.28 -6.15 5.81
C PHE A 320 0.75 -6.42 7.24
N THR A 321 1.68 -7.36 7.43
CA THR A 321 2.33 -7.61 8.72
C THR A 321 3.09 -6.37 9.20
N ALA A 322 3.88 -5.75 8.36
CA ALA A 322 4.57 -4.49 8.65
C ALA A 322 3.59 -3.38 9.07
N LYS A 323 2.46 -3.27 8.37
CA LYS A 323 1.40 -2.33 8.71
C LYS A 323 0.80 -2.60 10.09
N ASN A 324 0.57 -3.86 10.44
CA ASN A 324 0.08 -4.25 11.77
C ASN A 324 1.09 -3.92 12.87
N ILE A 325 2.37 -4.22 12.67
CA ILE A 325 3.43 -3.89 13.63
C ILE A 325 3.48 -2.37 13.87
N ARG A 326 3.45 -1.56 12.80
CA ARG A 326 3.43 -0.09 12.91
C ARG A 326 2.22 0.42 13.68
N ILE A 327 1.04 -0.17 13.49
CA ILE A 327 -0.19 0.19 14.24
C ILE A 327 -0.02 -0.13 15.72
N ILE A 328 0.52 -1.29 16.05
CA ILE A 328 0.72 -1.70 17.44
C ILE A 328 1.77 -0.81 18.11
N LEU A 329 2.92 -0.57 17.46
CA LEU A 329 3.96 0.33 17.95
C LEU A 329 3.42 1.75 18.18
N ALA A 330 2.73 2.32 17.19
CA ALA A 330 2.15 3.66 17.32
C ALA A 330 1.09 3.74 18.44
N GLY A 331 0.25 2.71 18.58
CA GLY A 331 -0.75 2.64 19.64
C GLY A 331 -0.13 2.55 21.03
N LYS A 332 0.91 1.73 21.20
CA LYS A 332 1.65 1.61 22.46
C LYS A 332 2.39 2.91 22.80
N ASN A 333 3.07 3.54 21.84
CA ASN A 333 3.73 4.82 22.03
C ASN A 333 2.75 5.93 22.41
N ALA A 334 1.53 5.88 21.90
CA ALA A 334 0.45 6.82 22.26
C ALA A 334 -0.26 6.46 23.58
N GLY A 335 0.13 5.38 24.26
CA GLY A 335 -0.51 4.93 25.50
C GLY A 335 -1.95 4.48 25.33
N LEU A 336 -2.35 3.98 24.16
CA LEU A 336 -3.69 3.50 23.89
C LEU A 336 -3.92 2.14 24.56
N ASP A 337 -5.16 1.90 25.02
CA ASP A 337 -5.58 0.60 25.55
C ASP A 337 -5.44 -0.50 24.49
N ARG A 338 -5.11 -1.73 24.96
CA ARG A 338 -5.00 -2.90 24.10
C ARG A 338 -6.22 -3.09 23.19
N SER A 339 -7.43 -2.94 23.71
CA SER A 339 -8.67 -3.09 22.95
C SER A 339 -8.76 -2.13 21.77
N VAL A 340 -8.38 -0.86 21.98
CA VAL A 340 -8.38 0.18 20.94
C VAL A 340 -7.34 -0.11 19.84
N ILE A 341 -6.19 -0.66 20.23
CA ILE A 341 -5.16 -1.06 19.27
C ILE A 341 -5.63 -2.27 18.45
N ALA A 342 -6.17 -3.29 19.13
CA ALA A 342 -6.67 -4.52 18.52
C ALA A 342 -7.80 -4.26 17.49
N GLU A 343 -8.69 -3.29 17.78
CA GLU A 343 -9.73 -2.87 16.83
C GLU A 343 -9.14 -2.35 15.49
N ARG A 344 -7.91 -1.84 15.51
CA ARG A 344 -7.23 -1.29 14.32
C ARG A 344 -6.34 -2.29 13.59
N VAL A 345 -5.96 -3.38 14.21
CA VAL A 345 -5.14 -4.43 13.59
C VAL A 345 -5.93 -5.15 12.50
N ARG A 346 -5.28 -5.42 11.36
CA ARG A 346 -5.82 -6.12 10.19
C ARG A 346 -5.71 -7.63 10.40
N GLY A 347 -6.53 -8.38 9.66
CA GLY A 347 -6.43 -9.83 9.62
C GLY A 347 -5.05 -10.33 9.18
N SER A 348 -4.64 -11.50 9.69
CA SER A 348 -3.39 -12.14 9.28
C SER A 348 -3.57 -12.93 7.99
N TYR A 349 -2.49 -13.07 7.21
CA TYR A 349 -2.42 -13.98 6.05
C TYR A 349 -2.26 -15.44 6.48
N VAL A 350 -1.50 -15.71 7.55
CA VAL A 350 -1.20 -17.02 8.14
C VAL A 350 -2.00 -17.25 9.42
#